data_c384a1b74551a9ce468b7d12149cd193
#
_entry.id   c384a1b74551a9ce468b7d12149cd193
#
_cell.length_a   1.000
_cell.length_b   1.000
_cell.length_c   1.000
_cell.angle_alpha   90.00
_cell.angle_beta   90.00
_cell.angle_gamma   90.00
#
_symmetry.space_group_name_H-M   'P 1'
#
loop_
_entity.id
_entity.type
_entity.pdbx_description
1 polymer ?
#
loop_
_entity_poly.entity_id
_entity_poly.type
_entity_poly.pdbx_seq_one_letter_code
_entity_poly.pdbx_strand_id
1 'polypeptide(L)'
;EVSVFKTATFHVQTRWVQLKKRKLMKRIVITLIGILLLSFSFPDKNKKGIYQYNGEFFNEKIELSKDYKFKHEYRTEFLQIYLEGNYRIKGDSLILDSSPQKDKIIVRESSKGRLNTHKFKVVDKTGNPINYQLHLISKNHDTITLKNQYIESKLTIKDLKSFYIYDTKGLKSPTYNIVGLRTNYFEIQFEINRVLDNEVWKIKGNQIFPLGMNGEKQNYFLTKQTEK
;
A
#
# COMPACT_ATOMS: atom_id res chain seq x y z
N GLU A 1 15.00 72.55 -36.20
CA GLU A 1 15.65 72.12 -34.92
C GLU A 1 14.70 71.52 -33.85
N VAL A 2 13.37 71.54 -34.01
CA VAL A 2 12.42 71.09 -32.98
C VAL A 2 12.13 69.56 -33.05
N SER A 3 12.48 68.85 -34.13
CA SER A 3 12.14 67.42 -34.33
C SER A 3 13.13 66.42 -33.64
N VAL A 4 14.38 66.82 -33.40
CA VAL A 4 15.43 65.93 -32.84
C VAL A 4 15.25 65.70 -31.31
N PHE A 5 14.70 66.69 -30.60
CA PHE A 5 14.50 66.59 -29.14
C PHE A 5 13.35 65.65 -28.73
N LYS A 6 12.31 65.49 -29.56
CA LYS A 6 11.16 64.61 -29.26
C LYS A 6 11.52 63.10 -29.34
N THR A 7 12.43 62.73 -30.25
CA THR A 7 12.84 61.34 -30.44
C THR A 7 13.74 60.80 -29.30
N ALA A 8 14.59 61.64 -28.75
CA ALA A 8 15.52 61.29 -27.65
C ALA A 8 14.73 61.00 -26.32
N THR A 9 13.72 61.81 -26.02
CA THR A 9 12.90 61.66 -24.80
C THR A 9 12.05 60.40 -24.86
N PHE A 10 11.55 60.02 -26.02
CA PHE A 10 10.76 58.81 -26.19
C PHE A 10 11.58 57.54 -26.02
N HIS A 11 12.82 57.49 -26.46
CA HIS A 11 13.75 56.34 -26.27
C HIS A 11 14.17 56.17 -24.82
N VAL A 12 14.34 57.21 -24.05
CA VAL A 12 14.68 57.15 -22.64
C VAL A 12 13.51 56.62 -21.82
N GLN A 13 12.26 57.04 -22.09
CA GLN A 13 11.09 56.57 -21.40
C GLN A 13 10.82 55.08 -21.62
N THR A 14 10.97 54.57 -22.84
CA THR A 14 10.80 53.14 -23.12
C THR A 14 11.81 52.28 -22.44
N ARG A 15 13.08 52.75 -22.31
CA ARG A 15 14.13 52.02 -21.62
C ARG A 15 13.89 51.93 -20.10
N TRP A 16 13.35 52.96 -19.49
CA TRP A 16 12.96 52.99 -18.07
C TRP A 16 11.80 52.07 -17.75
N VAL A 17 10.81 51.98 -18.61
CA VAL A 17 9.65 51.05 -18.48
C VAL A 17 10.12 49.60 -18.60
N GLN A 18 11.02 49.28 -19.52
CA GLN A 18 11.60 47.96 -19.69
C GLN A 18 12.43 47.53 -18.46
N LEU A 19 13.22 48.44 -17.88
CA LEU A 19 14.01 48.17 -16.67
C LEU A 19 13.12 47.91 -15.43
N LYS A 20 12.03 48.69 -15.28
CA LYS A 20 11.03 48.46 -14.22
C LYS A 20 10.35 47.12 -14.36
N LYS A 21 9.93 46.72 -15.58
CA LYS A 21 9.33 45.40 -15.86
C LYS A 21 10.29 44.24 -15.53
N ARG A 22 11.56 44.35 -15.90
CA ARG A 22 12.60 43.32 -15.57
C ARG A 22 12.85 43.19 -14.06
N LYS A 23 12.88 44.30 -13.32
CA LYS A 23 13.02 44.28 -11.85
C LYS A 23 11.79 43.66 -11.18
N LEU A 24 10.60 43.97 -11.66
CA LEU A 24 9.33 43.38 -11.16
C LEU A 24 9.27 41.87 -11.42
N MET A 25 9.58 41.42 -12.63
CA MET A 25 9.64 40.01 -12.96
C MET A 25 10.64 39.22 -12.11
N LYS A 26 11.85 39.77 -11.89
CA LYS A 26 12.83 39.13 -11.00
C LYS A 26 12.29 38.97 -9.57
N ARG A 27 11.60 39.96 -9.02
CA ARG A 27 10.98 39.88 -7.69
C ARG A 27 9.89 38.83 -7.64
N ILE A 28 9.01 38.75 -8.66
CA ILE A 28 7.95 37.73 -8.75
C ILE A 28 8.54 36.32 -8.82
N VAL A 29 9.61 36.13 -9.62
CA VAL A 29 10.28 34.82 -9.73
C VAL A 29 10.92 34.39 -8.41
N ILE A 30 11.61 35.33 -7.72
CA ILE A 30 12.22 35.06 -6.41
C ILE A 30 11.14 34.72 -5.37
N THR A 31 10.01 35.43 -5.37
CA THR A 31 8.89 35.14 -4.45
C THR A 31 8.25 33.77 -4.75
N LEU A 32 8.07 33.42 -6.02
CA LEU A 32 7.57 32.11 -6.43
C LEU A 32 8.51 30.98 -6.03
N ILE A 33 9.82 31.15 -6.21
CA ILE A 33 10.83 30.18 -5.76
C ILE A 33 10.81 30.05 -4.23
N GLY A 34 10.67 31.16 -3.49
CA GLY A 34 10.55 31.16 -2.04
C GLY A 34 9.31 30.41 -1.55
N ILE A 35 8.18 30.57 -2.20
CA ILE A 35 6.93 29.84 -1.90
C ILE A 35 7.09 28.34 -2.23
N LEU A 36 7.76 28.00 -3.33
CA LEU A 36 8.02 26.61 -3.72
C LEU A 36 8.94 25.91 -2.69
N LEU A 37 9.92 26.60 -2.15
CA LEU A 37 10.84 26.06 -1.13
C LEU A 37 10.14 25.88 0.24
N LEU A 38 9.15 26.71 0.56
CA LEU A 38 8.35 26.58 1.79
C LEU A 38 7.35 25.42 1.73
N SER A 39 7.01 24.92 0.54
CA SER A 39 6.09 23.78 0.38
C SER A 39 6.77 22.41 0.56
N PHE A 40 8.10 22.36 0.74
CA PHE A 40 8.76 21.13 1.22
C PHE A 40 8.44 20.98 2.71
N SER A 41 7.35 20.28 3.00
CA SER A 41 7.05 19.81 4.35
C SER A 41 8.21 18.94 4.81
N PHE A 42 9.06 19.46 5.69
CA PHE A 42 10.05 18.65 6.39
C PHE A 42 9.33 17.51 7.07
N PRO A 43 9.76 16.25 6.89
CA PRO A 43 9.15 15.14 7.60
C PRO A 43 9.23 15.45 9.10
N ASP A 44 8.08 15.44 9.75
CA ASP A 44 7.95 15.79 11.17
C ASP A 44 8.81 14.84 12.01
N LYS A 45 9.98 15.33 12.45
CA LYS A 45 10.96 14.60 13.26
C LYS A 45 10.36 13.99 14.53
N ASN A 46 9.19 14.46 14.91
CA ASN A 46 8.50 14.06 16.14
C ASN A 46 7.67 12.77 16.00
N LYS A 47 7.53 12.22 14.79
CA LYS A 47 6.70 11.00 14.56
C LYS A 47 7.49 9.69 14.57
N LYS A 48 8.80 9.73 14.79
CA LYS A 48 9.63 8.53 14.99
C LYS A 48 9.48 8.02 16.41
N GLY A 49 9.70 6.71 16.62
CA GLY A 49 9.62 6.07 17.91
C GLY A 49 8.72 4.85 17.94
N ILE A 50 8.43 4.37 19.11
CA ILE A 50 7.60 3.19 19.34
C ILE A 50 6.17 3.63 19.62
N TYR A 51 5.22 3.01 18.93
CA TYR A 51 3.78 3.15 19.15
C TYR A 51 3.22 1.79 19.52
N GLN A 52 2.40 1.73 20.57
CA GLN A 52 1.91 0.48 21.10
C GLN A 52 0.45 0.58 21.56
N TYR A 53 -0.27 -0.52 21.39
CA TYR A 53 -1.54 -0.83 21.99
C TYR A 53 -1.40 -2.11 22.82
N ASN A 54 -1.84 -2.08 24.07
CA ASN A 54 -1.91 -3.24 24.97
C ASN A 54 -3.37 -3.47 25.32
N GLY A 55 -3.99 -4.43 24.69
CA GLY A 55 -5.35 -4.87 24.97
C GLY A 55 -5.37 -6.14 25.80
N GLU A 56 -6.56 -6.56 26.19
CA GLU A 56 -6.79 -7.79 26.95
C GLU A 56 -6.46 -9.05 26.13
N PHE A 57 -6.80 -9.04 24.84
CA PHE A 57 -6.68 -10.23 23.96
C PHE A 57 -5.51 -10.16 22.99
N PHE A 58 -4.93 -8.97 22.80
CA PHE A 58 -3.81 -8.80 21.88
C PHE A 58 -2.99 -7.56 22.19
N ASN A 59 -1.75 -7.59 21.73
CA ASN A 59 -0.85 -6.45 21.74
C ASN A 59 -0.41 -6.15 20.31
N GLU A 60 -0.31 -4.87 19.98
CA GLU A 60 0.19 -4.41 18.70
C GLU A 60 1.21 -3.29 18.91
N LYS A 61 2.33 -3.39 18.20
CA LYS A 61 3.43 -2.43 18.29
C LYS A 61 3.98 -2.12 16.91
N ILE A 62 4.26 -0.84 16.65
CA ILE A 62 5.05 -0.42 15.51
C ILE A 62 6.20 0.47 15.97
N GLU A 63 7.38 0.17 15.51
CA GLU A 63 8.58 0.98 15.70
C GLU A 63 8.93 1.68 14.39
N LEU A 64 9.05 3.01 14.43
CA LEU A 64 9.44 3.86 13.31
C LEU A 64 10.85 4.40 13.56
N SER A 65 11.85 3.84 12.89
CA SER A 65 13.25 4.16 13.07
C SER A 65 13.70 5.41 12.28
N LYS A 66 14.91 5.91 12.58
CA LYS A 66 15.45 7.13 11.95
C LYS A 66 15.81 6.95 10.47
N ASP A 67 16.09 5.75 10.04
CA ASP A 67 16.43 5.36 8.66
C ASP A 67 15.21 5.02 7.79
N TYR A 68 14.02 5.47 8.22
CA TYR A 68 12.74 5.22 7.52
C TYR A 68 12.37 3.74 7.39
N LYS A 69 12.84 2.93 8.32
CA LYS A 69 12.43 1.53 8.45
C LYS A 69 11.39 1.39 9.54
N PHE A 70 10.46 0.44 9.35
CA PHE A 70 9.53 0.07 10.39
C PHE A 70 9.70 -1.39 10.77
N LYS A 71 9.34 -1.70 12.03
CA LYS A 71 9.08 -3.04 12.52
C LYS A 71 7.70 -3.04 13.13
N HIS A 72 6.86 -3.96 12.70
CA HIS A 72 5.50 -4.10 13.19
C HIS A 72 5.32 -5.49 13.77
N GLU A 73 4.76 -5.56 14.95
CA GLU A 73 4.45 -6.78 15.68
C GLU A 73 2.99 -6.76 16.10
N TYR A 74 2.27 -7.83 15.77
CA TYR A 74 0.93 -8.11 16.27
C TYR A 74 0.95 -9.47 16.96
N ARG A 75 0.50 -9.53 18.21
CA ARG A 75 0.56 -10.72 19.04
C ARG A 75 -0.76 -10.95 19.77
N THR A 76 -1.28 -12.16 19.62
CA THR A 76 -2.36 -12.73 20.45
C THR A 76 -1.80 -13.92 21.23
N GLU A 77 -2.64 -14.63 21.97
CA GLU A 77 -2.28 -15.89 22.63
C GLU A 77 -1.80 -16.96 21.63
N PHE A 78 -2.41 -17.03 20.43
CA PHE A 78 -2.17 -18.08 19.44
C PHE A 78 -1.48 -17.61 18.15
N LEU A 79 -1.31 -16.33 17.97
CA LEU A 79 -0.78 -15.76 16.73
C LEU A 79 0.24 -14.69 17.00
N GLN A 80 1.39 -14.80 16.34
CA GLN A 80 2.40 -13.76 16.30
C GLN A 80 2.75 -13.42 14.85
N ILE A 81 2.65 -12.14 14.48
CA ILE A 81 2.96 -11.63 13.16
C ILE A 81 4.06 -10.60 13.29
N TYR A 82 5.10 -10.77 12.50
CA TYR A 82 6.19 -9.82 12.35
C TYR A 82 6.22 -9.31 10.91
N LEU A 83 6.30 -8.00 10.77
CA LEU A 83 6.49 -7.34 9.50
C LEU A 83 7.58 -6.29 9.65
N GLU A 84 8.38 -6.15 8.62
CA GLU A 84 9.36 -5.07 8.53
C GLU A 84 9.38 -4.52 7.12
N GLY A 85 9.89 -3.31 6.97
CA GLY A 85 9.97 -2.67 5.68
C GLY A 85 10.32 -1.20 5.79
N ASN A 86 9.91 -0.45 4.79
CA ASN A 86 10.16 0.98 4.70
C ASN A 86 8.87 1.76 4.98
N TYR A 87 9.01 2.96 5.57
CA TYR A 87 7.89 3.86 5.73
C TYR A 87 8.22 5.25 5.21
N ARG A 88 7.17 6.00 4.91
CA ARG A 88 7.22 7.43 4.67
C ARG A 88 6.01 8.11 5.30
N ILE A 89 6.17 9.37 5.67
CA ILE A 89 5.10 10.18 6.25
C ILE A 89 4.76 11.29 5.26
N LYS A 90 3.48 11.44 4.97
CA LYS A 90 2.93 12.52 4.15
C LYS A 90 1.74 13.14 4.88
N GLY A 91 1.96 14.33 5.47
CA GLY A 91 0.94 14.96 6.32
C GLY A 91 0.59 14.10 7.54
N ASP A 92 -0.66 13.70 7.63
CA ASP A 92 -1.21 12.83 8.68
C ASP A 92 -1.27 11.35 8.29
N SER A 93 -0.55 10.98 7.22
CA SER A 93 -0.54 9.62 6.66
C SER A 93 0.82 8.96 6.86
N LEU A 94 0.82 7.80 7.51
CA LEU A 94 1.93 6.85 7.56
C LEU A 94 1.74 5.83 6.44
N ILE A 95 2.68 5.78 5.51
CA ILE A 95 2.63 4.88 4.37
C ILE A 95 3.68 3.80 4.59
N LEU A 96 3.24 2.55 4.63
CA LEU A 96 4.03 1.37 4.94
C LEU A 96 4.22 0.49 3.71
N ASP A 97 5.45 0.03 3.49
CA ASP A 97 5.82 -0.84 2.37
C ASP A 97 6.74 -1.96 2.89
N SER A 98 6.24 -3.19 2.88
CA SER A 98 6.98 -4.38 3.34
C SER A 98 7.89 -4.98 2.27
N SER A 99 8.43 -4.17 1.35
CA SER A 99 9.38 -4.62 0.33
C SER A 99 10.47 -5.55 0.90
N PRO A 100 10.95 -6.52 0.11
CA PRO A 100 10.70 -6.70 -1.32
C PRO A 100 9.40 -7.46 -1.66
N GLN A 101 8.75 -8.11 -0.68
CA GLN A 101 7.58 -8.94 -0.93
C GLN A 101 6.32 -8.08 -1.13
N LYS A 102 5.78 -8.06 -2.35
CA LYS A 102 4.54 -7.35 -2.71
C LYS A 102 3.45 -8.27 -3.24
N ASP A 103 3.81 -9.38 -3.86
CA ASP A 103 2.84 -10.29 -4.45
C ASP A 103 2.17 -11.13 -3.35
N LYS A 104 0.88 -10.90 -3.15
CA LYS A 104 0.06 -11.67 -2.21
C LYS A 104 -0.32 -13.03 -2.78
N ILE A 105 -0.40 -13.15 -4.11
CA ILE A 105 -0.77 -14.36 -4.82
C ILE A 105 -0.11 -14.36 -6.21
N ILE A 106 0.47 -15.47 -6.60
CA ILE A 106 0.95 -15.72 -7.97
C ILE A 106 0.22 -16.97 -8.49
N VAL A 107 -0.44 -16.85 -9.63
CA VAL A 107 -1.22 -17.94 -10.22
C VAL A 107 -0.65 -18.33 -11.57
N ARG A 108 -0.42 -19.63 -11.76
CA ARG A 108 -0.09 -20.23 -13.05
C ARG A 108 -1.26 -21.06 -13.51
N GLU A 109 -1.82 -20.70 -14.66
CA GLU A 109 -2.94 -21.38 -15.28
C GLU A 109 -2.46 -22.42 -16.28
N SER A 110 -3.11 -23.59 -16.30
CA SER A 110 -2.87 -24.62 -17.32
C SER A 110 -4.11 -25.49 -17.52
N SER A 111 -4.08 -26.37 -18.54
CA SER A 111 -5.14 -27.35 -18.80
C SER A 111 -4.62 -28.74 -18.50
N LYS A 112 -5.29 -29.46 -17.59
CA LYS A 112 -4.92 -30.83 -17.21
C LYS A 112 -6.17 -31.73 -17.10
N GLY A 113 -6.23 -32.74 -17.90
CA GLY A 113 -7.30 -33.72 -17.86
C GLY A 113 -8.66 -33.20 -18.37
N ARG A 114 -9.78 -33.55 -17.67
CA ARG A 114 -11.13 -33.18 -18.10
C ARG A 114 -11.41 -31.70 -17.79
N LEU A 115 -11.83 -30.94 -18.77
CA LEU A 115 -12.03 -29.49 -18.67
C LEU A 115 -13.09 -29.06 -17.63
N ASN A 116 -14.09 -29.88 -17.35
CA ASN A 116 -15.15 -29.54 -16.38
C ASN A 116 -14.72 -29.76 -14.93
N THR A 117 -13.53 -30.30 -14.69
CA THR A 117 -12.99 -30.51 -13.35
C THR A 117 -11.85 -29.56 -13.11
N HIS A 118 -12.07 -28.62 -12.21
CA HIS A 118 -11.07 -27.64 -11.81
C HIS A 118 -10.23 -28.16 -10.65
N LYS A 119 -8.93 -27.91 -10.69
CA LYS A 119 -7.98 -28.30 -9.66
C LYS A 119 -7.15 -27.10 -9.22
N PHE A 120 -6.95 -26.97 -7.92
CA PHE A 120 -6.25 -25.88 -7.29
C PHE A 120 -5.17 -26.45 -6.37
N LYS A 121 -3.92 -26.27 -6.74
CA LYS A 121 -2.77 -26.60 -5.90
C LYS A 121 -2.24 -25.33 -5.27
N VAL A 122 -2.28 -25.24 -3.93
CA VAL A 122 -1.89 -24.06 -3.18
C VAL A 122 -0.66 -24.37 -2.34
N VAL A 123 0.38 -23.53 -2.51
CA VAL A 123 1.65 -23.63 -1.80
C VAL A 123 2.09 -22.26 -1.30
N ASP A 124 2.97 -22.23 -0.31
CA ASP A 124 3.68 -21.01 0.09
C ASP A 124 4.81 -20.66 -0.89
N LYS A 125 5.53 -19.56 -0.63
CA LYS A 125 6.65 -19.10 -1.46
C LYS A 125 7.85 -20.07 -1.51
N THR A 126 7.92 -21.01 -0.59
CA THR A 126 8.97 -22.06 -0.54
C THR A 126 8.52 -23.36 -1.21
N GLY A 127 7.27 -23.42 -1.70
CA GLY A 127 6.69 -24.59 -2.35
C GLY A 127 6.03 -25.57 -1.39
N ASN A 128 5.95 -25.26 -0.09
CA ASN A 128 5.29 -26.12 0.89
C ASN A 128 3.77 -25.99 0.81
N PRO A 129 3.02 -27.08 0.90
CA PRO A 129 1.57 -27.04 1.01
C PRO A 129 1.10 -26.27 2.25
N ILE A 130 -0.01 -25.55 2.11
CA ILE A 130 -0.64 -24.81 3.20
C ILE A 130 -2.09 -25.28 3.40
N ASN A 131 -2.62 -25.09 4.60
CA ASN A 131 -4.05 -25.20 4.86
C ASN A 131 -4.76 -23.90 4.43
N TYR A 132 -5.88 -24.03 3.72
CA TYR A 132 -6.59 -22.89 3.18
C TYR A 132 -8.09 -23.13 3.04
N GLN A 133 -8.82 -22.04 2.83
CA GLN A 133 -10.21 -22.06 2.35
C GLN A 133 -10.21 -21.46 0.93
N LEU A 134 -10.89 -22.13 0.00
CA LEU A 134 -11.01 -21.69 -1.37
C LEU A 134 -12.43 -21.19 -1.65
N HIS A 135 -12.55 -19.97 -2.10
CA HIS A 135 -13.82 -19.36 -2.49
C HIS A 135 -13.86 -19.20 -4.00
N LEU A 136 -14.79 -19.87 -4.64
CA LEU A 136 -14.96 -19.93 -6.09
C LEU A 136 -16.19 -19.09 -6.48
N ILE A 137 -16.03 -18.22 -7.46
CA ILE A 137 -17.08 -17.32 -7.95
C ILE A 137 -17.44 -17.71 -9.37
N SER A 138 -18.70 -18.09 -9.60
CA SER A 138 -19.23 -18.38 -10.94
C SER A 138 -19.49 -17.12 -11.75
N LYS A 139 -19.77 -17.26 -13.04
CA LYS A 139 -20.21 -16.13 -13.89
C LYS A 139 -21.55 -15.55 -13.42
N ASN A 140 -22.40 -16.34 -12.79
CA ASN A 140 -23.67 -15.91 -12.20
C ASN A 140 -23.51 -15.25 -10.83
N HIS A 141 -22.25 -15.02 -10.38
CA HIS A 141 -21.91 -14.46 -9.08
C HIS A 141 -22.23 -15.35 -7.86
N ASP A 142 -22.56 -16.62 -8.06
CA ASP A 142 -22.67 -17.58 -6.97
C ASP A 142 -21.28 -17.86 -6.39
N THR A 143 -21.21 -17.98 -5.07
CA THR A 143 -19.97 -18.32 -4.38
C THR A 143 -20.03 -19.69 -3.78
N ILE A 144 -19.08 -20.55 -4.12
CA ILE A 144 -18.87 -21.87 -3.51
C ILE A 144 -17.64 -21.80 -2.63
N THR A 145 -17.77 -22.24 -1.38
CA THR A 145 -16.67 -22.28 -0.42
C THR A 145 -16.24 -23.69 -0.12
N LEU A 146 -14.98 -24.01 -0.38
CA LEU A 146 -14.33 -25.25 0.06
C LEU A 146 -13.50 -24.95 1.31
N LYS A 147 -13.93 -25.46 2.47
CA LYS A 147 -13.24 -25.27 3.76
C LYS A 147 -12.19 -26.37 3.98
N ASN A 148 -11.20 -26.08 4.82
CA ASN A 148 -10.19 -27.04 5.29
C ASN A 148 -9.46 -27.79 4.16
N GLN A 149 -9.09 -27.05 3.11
CA GLN A 149 -8.34 -27.63 1.99
C GLN A 149 -6.86 -27.70 2.32
N TYR A 150 -6.19 -28.72 1.76
CA TYR A 150 -4.74 -28.92 1.89
C TYR A 150 -4.19 -29.54 0.61
N ILE A 151 -3.01 -29.11 0.16
CA ILE A 151 -2.31 -29.54 -1.05
C ILE A 151 -3.07 -29.22 -2.33
N GLU A 152 -4.09 -30.00 -2.68
CA GLU A 152 -4.87 -29.85 -3.92
C GLU A 152 -6.36 -29.98 -3.64
N SER A 153 -7.13 -29.01 -4.10
CA SER A 153 -8.60 -29.06 -4.13
C SER A 153 -9.08 -29.42 -5.52
N LYS A 154 -10.18 -30.17 -5.57
CA LYS A 154 -10.79 -30.60 -6.82
C LYS A 154 -12.30 -30.43 -6.79
N LEU A 155 -12.85 -29.77 -7.80
CA LEU A 155 -14.28 -29.53 -7.91
C LEU A 155 -14.74 -29.53 -9.38
N THR A 156 -15.93 -30.09 -9.60
CA THR A 156 -16.63 -29.96 -10.88
C THR A 156 -17.55 -28.75 -10.80
N ILE A 157 -17.23 -27.70 -11.52
CA ILE A 157 -18.03 -26.46 -11.59
C ILE A 157 -18.08 -25.98 -13.03
N LYS A 158 -19.26 -25.53 -13.46
CA LYS A 158 -19.43 -24.85 -14.72
C LYS A 158 -19.23 -23.33 -14.54
N ASP A 159 -18.71 -22.70 -15.58
CA ASP A 159 -18.65 -21.23 -15.65
C ASP A 159 -17.92 -20.54 -14.48
N LEU A 160 -16.83 -21.16 -14.01
CA LEU A 160 -15.95 -20.54 -13.04
C LEU A 160 -15.35 -19.24 -13.62
N LYS A 161 -15.48 -18.13 -12.90
CA LYS A 161 -15.02 -16.80 -13.30
C LYS A 161 -13.77 -16.38 -12.55
N SER A 162 -13.78 -16.55 -11.23
CA SER A 162 -12.70 -16.06 -10.37
C SER A 162 -12.69 -16.84 -9.05
N PHE A 163 -11.62 -16.64 -8.28
CA PHE A 163 -11.50 -17.22 -6.96
C PHE A 163 -10.63 -16.35 -6.05
N TYR A 164 -10.72 -16.58 -4.75
CA TYR A 164 -9.81 -16.08 -3.74
C TYR A 164 -9.61 -17.10 -2.62
N ILE A 165 -8.56 -16.91 -1.83
CA ILE A 165 -8.13 -17.85 -0.80
C ILE A 165 -8.08 -17.10 0.54
N TYR A 166 -8.46 -17.81 1.62
CA TYR A 166 -8.10 -17.46 2.98
C TYR A 166 -7.14 -18.51 3.54
N ASP A 167 -6.11 -18.07 4.24
CA ASP A 167 -5.33 -18.97 5.08
C ASP A 167 -6.03 -19.22 6.43
N THR A 168 -5.42 -20.06 7.27
CA THR A 168 -5.92 -20.36 8.61
C THR A 168 -5.84 -19.21 9.60
N LYS A 169 -5.07 -18.16 9.28
CA LYS A 169 -4.93 -16.94 10.09
C LYS A 169 -5.96 -15.87 9.72
N GLY A 170 -6.76 -16.10 8.66
CA GLY A 170 -7.72 -15.15 8.15
C GLY A 170 -7.17 -14.16 7.12
N LEU A 171 -5.93 -14.37 6.65
CA LEU A 171 -5.35 -13.56 5.59
C LEU A 171 -6.00 -13.89 4.25
N LYS A 172 -6.60 -12.90 3.61
CA LYS A 172 -7.30 -13.01 2.33
C LYS A 172 -6.40 -12.66 1.16
N SER A 173 -6.39 -13.51 0.12
CA SER A 173 -5.76 -13.16 -1.15
C SER A 173 -6.58 -12.11 -1.92
N PRO A 174 -5.97 -11.35 -2.84
CA PRO A 174 -6.72 -10.70 -3.91
C PRO A 174 -7.60 -11.70 -4.66
N THR A 175 -8.72 -11.22 -5.21
CA THR A 175 -9.54 -12.03 -6.11
C THR A 175 -8.80 -12.20 -7.43
N TYR A 176 -8.56 -13.44 -7.82
CA TYR A 176 -7.95 -13.77 -9.10
C TYR A 176 -9.04 -14.02 -10.15
N ASN A 177 -8.99 -13.28 -11.25
CA ASN A 177 -9.87 -13.50 -12.40
C ASN A 177 -9.19 -14.44 -13.38
N ILE A 178 -9.88 -15.53 -13.76
CA ILE A 178 -9.36 -16.54 -14.69
C ILE A 178 -9.25 -15.93 -16.07
N VAL A 179 -8.07 -16.07 -16.69
CA VAL A 179 -7.73 -15.46 -17.98
C VAL A 179 -7.86 -16.48 -19.11
N GLY A 180 -7.47 -17.73 -18.87
CA GLY A 180 -7.43 -18.78 -19.88
C GLY A 180 -8.82 -19.34 -20.22
N LEU A 181 -9.14 -19.44 -21.53
CA LEU A 181 -10.44 -19.92 -22.02
C LEU A 181 -10.71 -21.42 -21.72
N ARG A 182 -9.67 -22.21 -21.56
CA ARG A 182 -9.75 -23.67 -21.30
C ARG A 182 -8.93 -24.10 -20.10
N THR A 183 -8.73 -23.19 -19.18
CA THR A 183 -7.95 -23.46 -17.97
C THR A 183 -8.79 -24.20 -16.95
N ASN A 184 -8.21 -25.25 -16.38
CA ASN A 184 -8.84 -26.02 -15.31
C ASN A 184 -7.84 -26.50 -14.24
N TYR A 185 -6.59 -26.09 -14.32
CA TYR A 185 -5.57 -26.36 -13.33
C TYR A 185 -4.83 -25.07 -12.95
N PHE A 186 -4.81 -24.80 -11.64
CA PHE A 186 -4.26 -23.59 -11.06
C PHE A 186 -3.18 -23.95 -10.06
N GLU A 187 -1.94 -23.60 -10.34
CA GLU A 187 -0.86 -23.63 -9.37
C GLU A 187 -0.75 -22.25 -8.74
N ILE A 188 -0.96 -22.18 -7.43
CA ILE A 188 -1.12 -20.94 -6.69
C ILE A 188 -0.04 -20.86 -5.63
N GLN A 189 0.84 -19.88 -5.75
CA GLN A 189 1.73 -19.49 -4.67
C GLN A 189 1.03 -18.38 -3.87
N PHE A 190 0.81 -18.62 -2.58
CA PHE A 190 0.15 -17.70 -1.67
C PHE A 190 1.16 -17.19 -0.61
N GLU A 191 1.22 -15.87 -0.42
CA GLU A 191 2.06 -15.30 0.63
C GLU A 191 1.33 -15.42 1.98
N ILE A 192 1.86 -16.25 2.87
CA ILE A 192 1.30 -16.53 4.19
C ILE A 192 1.59 -15.44 5.23
N ASN A 193 2.44 -14.47 4.89
CA ASN A 193 2.65 -13.27 5.69
C ASN A 193 1.84 -12.11 5.11
N ARG A 194 1.42 -11.21 6.00
CA ARG A 194 0.78 -9.98 5.56
C ARG A 194 1.74 -9.16 4.70
N VAL A 195 1.25 -8.64 3.58
CA VAL A 195 2.01 -7.76 2.69
C VAL A 195 1.43 -6.35 2.78
N LEU A 196 2.27 -5.39 3.14
CA LEU A 196 1.95 -3.97 3.10
C LEU A 196 2.53 -3.38 1.81
N ASP A 197 1.67 -3.10 0.83
CA ASP A 197 2.06 -2.45 -0.42
C ASP A 197 1.53 -1.03 -0.44
N ASN A 198 2.36 -0.10 0.01
CA ASN A 198 1.99 1.31 0.19
C ASN A 198 0.72 1.51 1.03
N GLU A 199 0.51 0.67 2.02
CA GLU A 199 -0.65 0.72 2.90
C GLU A 199 -0.63 1.99 3.74
N VAL A 200 -1.76 2.69 3.79
CA VAL A 200 -1.86 4.00 4.44
C VAL A 200 -2.56 3.89 5.78
N TRP A 201 -1.83 4.18 6.86
CA TRP A 201 -2.36 4.32 8.20
C TRP A 201 -2.47 5.79 8.57
N LYS A 202 -3.49 6.17 9.34
CA LYS A 202 -3.68 7.55 9.79
C LYS A 202 -2.84 7.84 11.03
N ILE A 203 -2.26 9.05 11.08
CA ILE A 203 -1.59 9.57 12.28
C ILE A 203 -2.36 10.79 12.79
N LYS A 204 -2.63 10.85 14.10
CA LYS A 204 -3.16 12.03 14.77
C LYS A 204 -2.37 12.30 16.04
N GLY A 205 -1.57 13.37 16.08
CA GLY A 205 -0.69 13.66 17.20
C GLY A 205 0.24 12.49 17.51
N ASN A 206 0.11 11.92 18.70
CA ASN A 206 0.89 10.77 19.18
C ASN A 206 0.18 9.43 18.97
N GLN A 207 -0.81 9.36 18.09
CA GLN A 207 -1.59 8.16 17.82
C GLN A 207 -1.46 7.72 16.37
N ILE A 208 -1.35 6.41 16.16
CA ILE A 208 -1.42 5.74 14.85
C ILE A 208 -2.65 4.84 14.84
N PHE A 209 -3.45 4.93 13.77
CA PHE A 209 -4.66 4.14 13.56
C PHE A 209 -4.33 3.03 12.54
N PRO A 210 -4.07 1.79 13.02
CA PRO A 210 -3.72 0.69 12.14
C PRO A 210 -4.92 0.22 11.32
N LEU A 211 -4.61 -0.50 10.24
CA LEU A 211 -5.59 -1.30 9.52
C LEU A 211 -5.45 -2.77 9.94
N GLY A 212 -6.54 -3.51 9.89
CA GLY A 212 -6.58 -4.94 10.14
C GLY A 212 -5.90 -5.75 9.04
N MET A 213 -5.90 -7.08 9.19
CA MET A 213 -5.15 -7.99 8.31
C MET A 213 -5.49 -7.86 6.82
N ASN A 214 -6.72 -7.49 6.51
CA ASN A 214 -7.21 -7.34 5.14
C ASN A 214 -7.52 -5.87 4.77
N GLY A 215 -6.94 -4.91 5.51
CA GLY A 215 -7.09 -3.48 5.25
C GLY A 215 -8.35 -2.85 5.86
N GLU A 216 -9.08 -3.55 6.71
CA GLU A 216 -10.25 -3.04 7.42
C GLU A 216 -9.87 -2.06 8.54
N LYS A 217 -10.72 -1.05 8.77
CA LYS A 217 -10.51 -0.10 9.86
C LYS A 217 -10.66 -0.77 11.21
N GLN A 218 -9.76 -0.42 12.14
CA GLN A 218 -9.81 -0.86 13.51
C GLN A 218 -10.46 0.21 14.42
N ASN A 219 -10.99 -0.21 15.56
CA ASN A 219 -11.63 0.65 16.56
C ASN A 219 -10.68 1.07 17.69
N TYR A 220 -9.39 0.81 17.56
CA TYR A 220 -8.33 1.18 18.49
C TYR A 220 -7.20 1.94 17.77
N PHE A 221 -6.25 2.43 18.55
CA PHE A 221 -5.06 3.14 18.07
C PHE A 221 -3.83 2.77 18.90
N LEU A 222 -2.67 2.90 18.27
CA LEU A 222 -1.37 2.74 18.93
C LEU A 222 -0.94 4.10 19.47
N THR A 223 -0.51 4.15 20.73
CA THR A 223 -0.05 5.38 21.38
C THR A 223 1.47 5.41 21.45
N LYS A 224 2.05 6.56 21.13
CA LYS A 224 3.50 6.77 21.19
C LYS A 224 3.99 6.60 22.63
N GLN A 225 5.01 5.76 22.79
CA GLN A 225 5.70 5.57 24.06
C GLN A 225 6.67 6.72 24.30
N THR A 226 6.70 7.26 25.52
CA THR A 226 7.73 8.20 25.95
C THR A 226 8.99 7.42 26.23
N GLU A 227 10.11 7.81 25.61
CA GLU A 227 11.43 7.32 26.01
C GLU A 227 11.64 7.71 27.48
N LYS A 228 11.85 6.69 28.32
CA LYS A 228 12.24 6.91 29.74
C LYS A 228 13.72 7.21 29.81
#